data_1785188c3cabb274888ddcb5290a300d
#
_entry.id   1785188c3cabb274888ddcb5290a300d
#
_cell.length_a   1.000
_cell.length_b   1.000
_cell.length_c   1.000
_cell.angle_alpha   90.00
_cell.angle_beta   90.00
_cell.angle_gamma   90.00
#
_symmetry.space_group_name_H-M   'P 1'
#
loop_
_entity.id
_entity.type
_entity.pdbx_description
1 polymer ?
#
loop_
_entity_poly.entity_id
_entity_poly.type
_entity_poly.pdbx_seq_one_letter_code
_entity_poly.pdbx_strand_id
1 'polypeptide(L)'
;MLYVPADRPDLAAVLAGKRDLGVCCIAVCLEDAVRPDNRKRAAMALCRTLEQLSEAPRRIFVRPADSDALDWLLEYLPVDKIAGFILPKATVQTIHLWTEKSYGLHTILPILESRDALDVVGRRELAQACAAHPPVIPGARIGANDLFSLLGGLRRPLGRTIYETPVGRVIDGLLEAFCAQGVRLCAPVSDRIGDLVNLQREVVEDIHRGLFAKTAIHPSQVHAIWNSYQPAPVEVEEARLILEPDAPAVFGLNGDMLEPACHGEWARRLLQRNTLHRSAGMIPTVSCG
;
A
#
# COMPACT_ATOMS: atom_id res chain seq x y z
N MET A 1 -3.05 5.95 0.24
CA MET A 1 -3.90 5.30 1.27
C MET A 1 -3.51 5.81 2.64
N LEU A 2 -4.49 5.98 3.54
CA LEU A 2 -4.27 6.34 4.95
C LEU A 2 -4.94 5.31 5.86
N TYR A 3 -4.22 4.78 6.85
CA TYR A 3 -4.81 3.95 7.90
C TYR A 3 -5.62 4.80 8.88
N VAL A 4 -6.80 4.28 9.23
CA VAL A 4 -7.75 4.92 10.15
C VAL A 4 -8.26 3.87 11.13
N PRO A 5 -8.13 4.05 12.47
CA PRO A 5 -8.72 3.14 13.43
C PRO A 5 -10.25 3.10 13.30
N ALA A 6 -10.84 1.89 13.38
CA ALA A 6 -12.29 1.72 13.24
C ALA A 6 -13.09 2.26 14.43
N ASP A 7 -12.45 2.46 15.58
CA ASP A 7 -13.10 2.97 16.80
C ASP A 7 -12.91 4.48 17.00
N ARG A 8 -12.35 5.18 16.00
CA ARG A 8 -12.21 6.64 16.10
C ARG A 8 -13.58 7.33 16.16
N PRO A 9 -13.76 8.37 16.98
CA PRO A 9 -15.06 9.01 17.19
C PRO A 9 -15.67 9.67 15.94
N ASP A 10 -14.83 10.16 15.03
CA ASP A 10 -15.24 10.88 13.82
C ASP A 10 -15.18 10.00 12.55
N LEU A 11 -15.17 8.65 12.69
CA LEU A 11 -15.09 7.73 11.55
C LEU A 11 -16.15 8.02 10.48
N ALA A 12 -17.39 8.25 10.88
CA ALA A 12 -18.50 8.55 9.97
C ALA A 12 -18.22 9.80 9.13
N ALA A 13 -17.69 10.86 9.74
CA ALA A 13 -17.33 12.09 9.03
C ALA A 13 -16.15 11.88 8.06
N VAL A 14 -15.21 11.04 8.45
CA VAL A 14 -14.05 10.65 7.59
C VAL A 14 -14.51 9.85 6.38
N LEU A 15 -15.33 8.82 6.57
CA LEU A 15 -15.82 7.98 5.47
C LEU A 15 -16.77 8.73 4.54
N ALA A 16 -17.58 9.63 5.07
CA ALA A 16 -18.46 10.52 4.29
C ALA A 16 -17.73 11.66 3.55
N GLY A 17 -16.40 11.75 3.67
CA GLY A 17 -15.62 12.82 3.02
C GLY A 17 -15.76 14.20 3.64
N LYS A 18 -16.46 14.34 4.78
CA LYS A 18 -16.63 15.62 5.48
C LYS A 18 -15.35 16.15 6.12
N ARG A 19 -14.31 15.32 6.20
CA ARG A 19 -12.94 15.70 6.56
C ARG A 19 -12.04 15.47 5.37
N ASP A 20 -11.42 16.52 4.89
CA ASP A 20 -10.35 16.36 3.90
C ASP A 20 -9.09 15.80 4.58
N LEU A 21 -8.63 14.68 4.10
CA LEU A 21 -7.42 14.00 4.56
C LEU A 21 -6.34 13.94 3.46
N GLY A 22 -6.59 14.61 2.31
CA GLY A 22 -5.68 14.61 1.17
C GLY A 22 -5.48 13.22 0.53
N VAL A 23 -6.42 12.28 0.74
CA VAL A 23 -6.32 10.91 0.20
C VAL A 23 -7.61 10.44 -0.47
N CYS A 24 -7.46 9.72 -1.57
CA CYS A 24 -8.56 9.05 -2.28
C CYS A 24 -8.85 7.63 -1.76
N CYS A 25 -8.04 7.12 -0.84
CA CYS A 25 -8.15 5.73 -0.35
C CYS A 25 -7.89 5.66 1.15
N ILE A 26 -8.77 4.97 1.87
CA ILE A 26 -8.70 4.77 3.33
C ILE A 26 -8.63 3.27 3.64
N ALA A 27 -7.82 2.91 4.62
CA ALA A 27 -7.78 1.59 5.23
C ALA A 27 -8.33 1.65 6.65
N VAL A 28 -9.56 1.18 6.85
CA VAL A 28 -10.17 1.10 8.20
C VAL A 28 -9.62 -0.13 8.91
N CYS A 29 -8.93 0.10 10.02
CA CYS A 29 -8.27 -0.96 10.77
C CYS A 29 -9.11 -1.44 11.94
N LEU A 30 -9.38 -2.75 12.00
CA LEU A 30 -10.01 -3.47 13.10
C LEU A 30 -9.03 -4.39 13.86
N GLU A 31 -7.74 -4.33 13.50
CA GLU A 31 -6.68 -5.16 14.09
C GLU A 31 -5.86 -4.36 15.11
N ASP A 32 -4.57 -4.10 14.85
CA ASP A 32 -3.63 -3.50 15.82
C ASP A 32 -3.99 -2.08 16.28
N ALA A 33 -4.72 -1.32 15.48
CA ALA A 33 -5.15 0.03 15.83
C ALA A 33 -6.39 0.06 16.76
N VAL A 34 -7.01 -1.11 17.04
CA VAL A 34 -8.19 -1.25 17.91
C VAL A 34 -7.90 -2.29 18.99
N ARG A 35 -8.15 -1.93 20.25
CA ARG A 35 -7.98 -2.87 21.36
C ARG A 35 -8.85 -4.11 21.16
N PRO A 36 -8.39 -5.33 21.49
CA PRO A 36 -9.13 -6.58 21.27
C PRO A 36 -10.55 -6.56 21.84
N ASP A 37 -10.73 -6.03 23.06
CA ASP A 37 -12.00 -5.89 23.75
C ASP A 37 -12.99 -4.93 23.05
N ASN A 38 -12.51 -4.06 22.16
CA ASN A 38 -13.32 -3.08 21.44
C ASN A 38 -13.58 -3.46 19.97
N ARG A 39 -12.92 -4.49 19.41
CA ARG A 39 -12.99 -4.82 17.98
C ARG A 39 -14.40 -5.10 17.49
N LYS A 40 -15.18 -5.90 18.24
CA LYS A 40 -16.56 -6.22 17.87
C LYS A 40 -17.45 -4.97 17.82
N ARG A 41 -17.33 -4.10 18.82
CA ARG A 41 -18.08 -2.82 18.84
C ARG A 41 -17.69 -1.91 17.69
N ALA A 42 -16.40 -1.81 17.39
CA ALA A 42 -15.89 -1.02 16.27
C ALA A 42 -16.37 -1.57 14.92
N ALA A 43 -16.38 -2.90 14.73
CA ALA A 43 -16.91 -3.55 13.53
C ALA A 43 -18.40 -3.26 13.32
N MET A 44 -19.22 -3.39 14.38
CA MET A 44 -20.65 -3.05 14.31
C MET A 44 -20.88 -1.56 14.01
N ALA A 45 -20.04 -0.66 14.55
CA ALA A 45 -20.11 0.76 14.27
C ALA A 45 -19.73 1.08 12.82
N LEU A 46 -18.73 0.38 12.29
CA LEU A 46 -18.33 0.48 10.89
C LEU A 46 -19.47 0.05 9.95
N CYS A 47 -20.11 -1.10 10.19
CA CYS A 47 -21.26 -1.57 9.41
C CYS A 47 -22.36 -0.51 9.33
N ARG A 48 -22.82 -0.02 10.49
CA ARG A 48 -23.84 1.02 10.56
C ARG A 48 -23.42 2.32 9.83
N THR A 49 -22.16 2.68 9.93
CA THR A 49 -21.63 3.87 9.23
C THR A 49 -21.68 3.70 7.72
N LEU A 50 -21.29 2.53 7.21
CA LEU A 50 -21.31 2.24 5.78
C LEU A 50 -22.74 2.13 5.23
N GLU A 51 -23.67 1.54 5.98
CA GLU A 51 -25.10 1.49 5.62
C GLU A 51 -25.71 2.88 5.43
N GLN A 52 -25.28 3.86 6.22
CA GLN A 52 -25.75 5.24 6.15
C GLN A 52 -25.08 6.08 5.06
N LEU A 53 -24.02 5.57 4.41
CA LEU A 53 -23.39 6.27 3.30
C LEU A 53 -24.20 6.08 2.02
N SER A 54 -24.67 7.16 1.43
CA SER A 54 -25.29 7.12 0.08
C SER A 54 -24.25 6.72 -0.96
N GLU A 55 -23.08 7.38 -0.93
CA GLU A 55 -21.91 7.08 -1.77
C GLU A 55 -20.64 7.20 -0.94
N ALA A 56 -19.66 6.37 -1.26
CA ALA A 56 -18.33 6.46 -0.68
C ALA A 56 -17.43 7.37 -1.55
N PRO A 57 -17.11 8.59 -1.11
CA PRO A 57 -16.30 9.54 -1.90
C PRO A 57 -14.83 9.10 -2.01
N ARG A 58 -14.47 8.03 -1.31
CA ARG A 58 -13.13 7.43 -1.26
C ARG A 58 -13.22 5.92 -1.39
N ARG A 59 -12.18 5.31 -1.92
CA ARG A 59 -12.04 3.85 -1.89
C ARG A 59 -11.76 3.42 -0.45
N ILE A 60 -12.61 2.56 0.09
CA ILE A 60 -12.51 2.06 1.46
C ILE A 60 -12.02 0.61 1.42
N PHE A 61 -10.93 0.35 2.11
CA PHE A 61 -10.48 -1.01 2.44
C PHE A 61 -10.69 -1.26 3.92
N VAL A 62 -10.99 -2.50 4.29
CA VAL A 62 -11.12 -2.91 5.70
C VAL A 62 -10.01 -3.90 6.03
N ARG A 63 -9.34 -3.72 7.18
CA ARG A 63 -8.38 -4.68 7.73
C ARG A 63 -9.00 -5.39 8.91
N PRO A 64 -9.58 -6.60 8.74
CA PRO A 64 -10.03 -7.47 9.82
C PRO A 64 -8.85 -7.88 10.71
N ALA A 65 -9.15 -8.38 11.91
CA ALA A 65 -8.10 -8.87 12.81
C ALA A 65 -7.56 -10.25 12.38
N ASP A 66 -8.44 -11.09 11.85
CA ASP A 66 -8.19 -12.48 11.50
C ASP A 66 -9.27 -13.02 10.54
N SER A 67 -9.24 -14.32 10.26
CA SER A 67 -10.19 -14.96 9.35
C SER A 67 -11.62 -15.07 9.93
N ASP A 68 -11.76 -15.18 11.24
CA ASP A 68 -13.09 -15.22 11.88
C ASP A 68 -13.75 -13.83 11.81
N ALA A 69 -12.96 -12.79 12.01
CA ALA A 69 -13.41 -11.40 11.81
C ALA A 69 -13.78 -11.13 10.35
N LEU A 70 -13.08 -11.71 9.38
CA LEU A 70 -13.43 -11.62 7.96
C LEU A 70 -14.80 -12.27 7.71
N ASP A 71 -15.05 -13.49 8.22
CA ASP A 71 -16.32 -14.20 8.05
C ASP A 71 -17.48 -13.37 8.57
N TRP A 72 -17.34 -12.82 9.77
CA TRP A 72 -18.34 -11.94 10.35
C TRP A 72 -18.58 -10.68 9.48
N LEU A 73 -17.51 -10.07 8.96
CA LEU A 73 -17.63 -8.90 8.09
C LEU A 73 -18.28 -9.23 6.74
N LEU A 74 -18.01 -10.38 6.16
CA LEU A 74 -18.65 -10.81 4.90
C LEU A 74 -20.15 -11.03 5.07
N GLU A 75 -20.60 -11.42 6.28
CA GLU A 75 -22.01 -11.60 6.60
C GLU A 75 -22.74 -10.27 6.88
N TYR A 76 -22.11 -9.33 7.59
CA TYR A 76 -22.80 -8.14 8.12
C TYR A 76 -22.36 -6.80 7.52
N LEU A 77 -21.24 -6.75 6.81
CA LEU A 77 -20.76 -5.50 6.20
C LEU A 77 -21.46 -5.25 4.85
N PRO A 78 -21.90 -4.02 4.53
CA PRO A 78 -22.33 -3.68 3.17
C PRO A 78 -21.12 -3.69 2.23
N VAL A 79 -20.77 -4.86 1.72
CA VAL A 79 -19.53 -5.14 0.96
C VAL A 79 -19.47 -4.39 -0.37
N ASP A 80 -20.62 -3.98 -0.92
CA ASP A 80 -20.73 -3.10 -2.08
C ASP A 80 -20.18 -1.69 -1.85
N LYS A 81 -20.04 -1.27 -0.58
CA LYS A 81 -19.49 0.03 -0.18
C LYS A 81 -17.97 0.03 0.01
N ILE A 82 -17.32 -1.12 -0.10
CA ILE A 82 -15.87 -1.23 0.09
C ILE A 82 -15.15 -1.69 -1.18
N ALA A 83 -13.88 -1.31 -1.31
CA ALA A 83 -13.04 -1.74 -2.41
C ALA A 83 -12.39 -3.12 -2.17
N GLY A 84 -12.32 -3.55 -0.92
CA GLY A 84 -11.74 -4.84 -0.56
C GLY A 84 -11.20 -4.91 0.87
N PHE A 85 -10.39 -5.94 1.10
CA PHE A 85 -9.84 -6.24 2.41
C PHE A 85 -8.31 -6.18 2.41
N ILE A 86 -7.75 -5.89 3.58
CA ILE A 86 -6.30 -5.98 3.83
C ILE A 86 -6.09 -7.19 4.74
N LEU A 87 -5.38 -8.19 4.24
CA LEU A 87 -5.07 -9.44 4.95
C LEU A 87 -3.84 -9.24 5.83
N PRO A 88 -3.98 -9.13 7.18
CA PRO A 88 -2.84 -9.04 8.08
C PRO A 88 -2.09 -10.37 8.16
N LYS A 89 -0.80 -10.32 8.48
CA LYS A 89 0.05 -11.49 8.78
C LYS A 89 -0.11 -12.62 7.78
N ALA A 90 -0.11 -12.26 6.47
CA ALA A 90 -0.39 -13.19 5.39
C ALA A 90 0.53 -14.40 5.41
N THR A 91 -0.07 -15.58 5.23
CA THR A 91 0.56 -16.87 4.94
C THR A 91 -0.02 -17.44 3.66
N VAL A 92 0.61 -18.44 3.08
CA VAL A 92 0.08 -19.12 1.87
C VAL A 92 -1.37 -19.59 2.10
N GLN A 93 -1.62 -20.21 3.26
CA GLN A 93 -2.94 -20.74 3.62
C GLN A 93 -3.99 -19.63 3.73
N THR A 94 -3.66 -18.52 4.39
CA THR A 94 -4.61 -17.41 4.55
C THR A 94 -4.84 -16.66 3.24
N ILE A 95 -3.87 -16.56 2.36
CA ILE A 95 -4.04 -15.99 1.01
C ILE A 95 -5.10 -16.78 0.23
N HIS A 96 -4.96 -18.09 0.14
CA HIS A 96 -5.94 -18.93 -0.56
C HIS A 96 -7.32 -18.88 0.11
N LEU A 97 -7.38 -19.03 1.44
CA LEU A 97 -8.61 -18.99 2.20
C LEU A 97 -9.39 -17.67 2.00
N TRP A 98 -8.72 -16.52 2.07
CA TRP A 98 -9.37 -15.24 1.91
C TRP A 98 -9.82 -14.98 0.47
N THR A 99 -9.04 -15.43 -0.50
CA THR A 99 -9.41 -15.34 -1.92
C THR A 99 -10.66 -16.18 -2.21
N GLU A 100 -10.74 -17.39 -1.64
CA GLU A 100 -11.91 -18.25 -1.77
C GLU A 100 -13.14 -17.65 -1.07
N LYS A 101 -13.00 -17.21 0.20
CA LYS A 101 -14.10 -16.60 0.98
C LYS A 101 -14.65 -15.32 0.37
N SER A 102 -13.80 -14.51 -0.28
CA SER A 102 -14.24 -13.30 -0.97
C SER A 102 -14.92 -13.58 -2.32
N TYR A 103 -15.02 -14.83 -2.73
CA TYR A 103 -15.57 -15.27 -4.03
C TYR A 103 -14.92 -14.56 -5.24
N GLY A 104 -13.69 -14.05 -5.08
CA GLY A 104 -13.01 -13.28 -6.12
C GLY A 104 -13.64 -11.90 -6.44
N LEU A 105 -14.63 -11.47 -5.66
CA LEU A 105 -15.36 -10.21 -5.89
C LEU A 105 -14.66 -8.98 -5.31
N HIS A 106 -13.79 -9.17 -4.30
CA HIS A 106 -13.13 -8.09 -3.59
C HIS A 106 -11.62 -8.14 -3.76
N THR A 107 -11.01 -6.97 -3.88
CA THR A 107 -9.54 -6.87 -3.84
C THR A 107 -9.03 -7.28 -2.46
N ILE A 108 -8.01 -8.14 -2.43
CA ILE A 108 -7.28 -8.52 -1.22
C ILE A 108 -5.87 -7.98 -1.32
N LEU A 109 -5.42 -7.29 -0.27
CA LEU A 109 -4.06 -6.75 -0.15
C LEU A 109 -3.34 -7.45 1.01
N PRO A 110 -2.58 -8.54 0.75
CA PRO A 110 -1.83 -9.23 1.78
C PRO A 110 -0.73 -8.34 2.39
N ILE A 111 -0.51 -8.46 3.71
CA ILE A 111 0.62 -7.84 4.39
C ILE A 111 1.67 -8.92 4.68
N LEU A 112 2.86 -8.73 4.14
CA LEU A 112 4.01 -9.62 4.26
C LEU A 112 4.77 -9.27 5.54
N GLU A 113 4.38 -9.88 6.63
CA GLU A 113 4.86 -9.56 7.99
C GLU A 113 4.90 -10.80 8.90
N SER A 114 4.64 -11.99 8.33
CA SER A 114 4.76 -13.28 9.01
C SER A 114 6.18 -13.81 8.99
N ARG A 115 6.43 -14.92 9.69
CA ARG A 115 7.73 -15.61 9.66
C ARG A 115 8.14 -16.05 8.25
N ASP A 116 7.16 -16.37 7.39
CA ASP A 116 7.41 -16.76 6.00
C ASP A 116 8.11 -15.64 5.22
N ALA A 117 7.88 -14.37 5.57
CA ALA A 117 8.58 -13.23 4.98
C ALA A 117 10.09 -13.18 5.34
N LEU A 118 10.52 -13.85 6.39
CA LEU A 118 11.94 -13.91 6.80
C LEU A 118 12.69 -15.06 6.11
N ASP A 119 11.97 -16.11 5.71
CA ASP A 119 12.55 -17.29 5.06
C ASP A 119 12.58 -17.17 3.54
N VAL A 120 13.63 -17.66 2.90
CA VAL A 120 13.78 -17.58 1.44
C VAL A 120 12.73 -18.43 0.71
N VAL A 121 12.42 -19.62 1.23
CA VAL A 121 11.39 -20.51 0.66
C VAL A 121 10.01 -19.89 0.88
N GLY A 122 9.73 -19.44 2.11
CA GLY A 122 8.46 -18.79 2.46
C GLY A 122 8.15 -17.55 1.60
N ARG A 123 9.15 -16.70 1.31
CA ARG A 123 8.97 -15.53 0.39
C ARG A 123 8.54 -15.97 -1.00
N ARG A 124 9.16 -17.05 -1.53
CA ARG A 124 8.83 -17.57 -2.87
C ARG A 124 7.42 -18.15 -2.89
N GLU A 125 7.05 -18.91 -1.88
CA GLU A 125 5.72 -19.50 -1.77
C GLU A 125 4.64 -18.42 -1.60
N LEU A 126 4.87 -17.39 -0.79
CA LEU A 126 3.99 -16.23 -0.67
C LEU A 126 3.81 -15.49 -2.01
N ALA A 127 4.91 -15.29 -2.75
CA ALA A 127 4.87 -14.63 -4.05
C ALA A 127 4.06 -15.44 -5.08
N GLN A 128 4.24 -16.77 -5.11
CA GLN A 128 3.48 -17.68 -5.97
C GLN A 128 2.00 -17.68 -5.61
N ALA A 129 1.67 -17.73 -4.31
CA ALA A 129 0.28 -17.67 -3.85
C ALA A 129 -0.41 -16.36 -4.26
N CYS A 130 0.28 -15.23 -4.16
CA CYS A 130 -0.26 -13.95 -4.63
C CYS A 130 -0.43 -13.92 -6.15
N ALA A 131 0.55 -14.42 -6.90
CA ALA A 131 0.54 -14.45 -8.36
C ALA A 131 -0.54 -15.39 -8.95
N ALA A 132 -1.02 -16.36 -8.18
CA ALA A 132 -2.10 -17.24 -8.59
C ALA A 132 -3.47 -16.53 -8.72
N HIS A 133 -3.62 -15.34 -8.15
CA HIS A 133 -4.90 -14.61 -8.09
C HIS A 133 -4.78 -13.14 -8.57
N PRO A 134 -4.24 -12.86 -9.77
CA PRO A 134 -3.87 -11.50 -10.18
C PRO A 134 -5.04 -10.50 -10.21
N PRO A 135 -6.30 -10.88 -10.54
CA PRO A 135 -7.42 -9.94 -10.48
C PRO A 135 -7.82 -9.54 -9.05
N VAL A 136 -7.64 -10.49 -8.11
CA VAL A 136 -8.03 -10.32 -6.71
C VAL A 136 -6.90 -9.70 -5.90
N ILE A 137 -5.65 -10.10 -6.18
CA ILE A 137 -4.44 -9.64 -5.49
C ILE A 137 -3.57 -8.83 -6.48
N PRO A 138 -3.85 -7.53 -6.65
CA PRO A 138 -3.09 -6.68 -7.58
C PRO A 138 -1.68 -6.31 -7.08
N GLY A 139 -1.36 -6.69 -5.86
CA GLY A 139 -0.09 -6.45 -5.19
C GLY A 139 -0.14 -6.78 -3.71
N ALA A 140 1.00 -6.78 -3.06
CA ALA A 140 1.12 -7.04 -1.63
C ALA A 140 1.78 -5.86 -0.89
N ARG A 141 1.66 -5.86 0.42
CA ARG A 141 2.15 -4.81 1.31
C ARG A 141 3.21 -5.37 2.24
N ILE A 142 4.19 -4.58 2.62
CA ILE A 142 5.23 -4.98 3.58
C ILE A 142 4.87 -4.42 4.95
N GLY A 143 4.84 -5.28 5.99
CA GLY A 143 4.53 -4.90 7.36
C GLY A 143 5.78 -4.79 8.22
N ALA A 144 6.35 -3.59 8.30
CA ALA A 144 7.65 -3.37 8.93
C ALA A 144 7.68 -3.61 10.43
N ASN A 145 6.61 -3.23 11.16
CA ASN A 145 6.64 -3.29 12.63
C ASN A 145 6.68 -4.73 13.13
N ASP A 146 5.90 -5.61 12.51
CA ASP A 146 5.95 -7.04 12.82
C ASP A 146 7.29 -7.67 12.43
N LEU A 147 7.88 -7.28 11.28
CA LEU A 147 9.21 -7.73 10.89
C LEU A 147 10.28 -7.29 11.88
N PHE A 148 10.23 -6.05 12.39
CA PHE A 148 11.12 -5.61 13.47
C PHE A 148 10.95 -6.45 14.73
N SER A 149 9.71 -6.76 15.11
CA SER A 149 9.41 -7.60 16.27
C SER A 149 9.98 -9.02 16.09
N LEU A 150 9.78 -9.63 14.91
CA LEU A 150 10.27 -10.98 14.59
C LEU A 150 11.80 -11.06 14.51
N LEU A 151 12.48 -9.97 14.17
CA LEU A 151 13.95 -9.88 14.12
C LEU A 151 14.59 -9.60 15.48
N GLY A 152 13.98 -10.06 16.56
CA GLY A 152 14.52 -9.95 17.93
C GLY A 152 13.99 -8.77 18.72
N GLY A 153 12.76 -8.31 18.43
CA GLY A 153 12.13 -7.22 19.18
C GLY A 153 12.74 -5.86 18.86
N LEU A 154 13.23 -5.66 17.68
CA LEU A 154 13.79 -4.39 17.23
C LEU A 154 12.71 -3.32 17.09
N ARG A 155 13.11 -2.08 17.14
CA ARG A 155 12.29 -0.91 16.82
C ARG A 155 13.02 -0.04 15.82
N ARG A 156 12.25 0.65 14.96
CA ARG A 156 12.81 1.60 14.00
C ARG A 156 13.68 2.66 14.73
N PRO A 157 14.96 2.81 14.37
CA PRO A 157 15.82 3.82 14.97
C PRO A 157 15.41 5.23 14.51
N LEU A 158 15.81 6.23 15.29
CA LEU A 158 15.62 7.65 14.94
C LEU A 158 16.63 8.05 13.83
N GLY A 159 16.19 8.92 12.92
CA GLY A 159 17.05 9.52 11.90
C GLY A 159 17.60 8.53 10.85
N ARG A 160 17.08 7.30 10.80
CA ARG A 160 17.46 6.30 9.81
C ARG A 160 16.26 5.82 9.02
N THR A 161 16.45 5.55 7.73
CA THR A 161 15.46 4.89 6.91
C THR A 161 15.35 3.41 7.30
N ILE A 162 14.25 2.77 6.91
CA ILE A 162 14.08 1.33 7.15
C ILE A 162 15.19 0.51 6.44
N TYR A 163 15.70 1.00 5.34
CA TYR A 163 16.73 0.36 4.51
C TYR A 163 18.10 0.32 5.18
N GLU A 164 18.34 1.20 6.14
CA GLU A 164 19.54 1.22 6.99
C GLU A 164 19.43 0.25 8.18
N THR A 165 18.41 -0.61 8.21
CA THR A 165 18.13 -1.57 9.27
C THR A 165 18.14 -3.01 8.75
N PRO A 166 18.17 -4.05 9.63
CA PRO A 166 18.04 -5.44 9.19
C PRO A 166 16.78 -5.73 8.38
N VAL A 167 15.68 -4.99 8.60
CA VAL A 167 14.43 -5.13 7.83
C VAL A 167 14.64 -4.73 6.36
N GLY A 168 15.56 -3.81 6.05
CA GLY A 168 15.89 -3.45 4.67
C GLY A 168 16.29 -4.67 3.83
N ARG A 169 17.10 -5.60 4.38
CA ARG A 169 17.48 -6.84 3.69
C ARG A 169 16.31 -7.80 3.47
N VAL A 170 15.34 -7.80 4.41
CA VAL A 170 14.11 -8.59 4.23
C VAL A 170 13.29 -8.02 3.09
N ILE A 171 13.19 -6.69 3.01
CA ILE A 171 12.49 -5.99 1.92
C ILE A 171 13.13 -6.31 0.56
N ASP A 172 14.46 -6.25 0.46
CA ASP A 172 15.18 -6.57 -0.79
C ASP A 172 14.90 -8.02 -1.22
N GLY A 173 14.93 -8.98 -0.28
CA GLY A 173 14.58 -10.37 -0.58
C GLY A 173 13.11 -10.61 -0.93
N LEU A 174 12.18 -9.83 -0.38
CA LEU A 174 10.77 -9.84 -0.80
C LEU A 174 10.63 -9.28 -2.23
N LEU A 175 11.34 -8.20 -2.56
CA LEU A 175 11.35 -7.63 -3.90
C LEU A 175 11.82 -8.65 -4.94
N GLU A 176 12.93 -9.37 -4.68
CA GLU A 176 13.44 -10.40 -5.56
C GLU A 176 12.39 -11.50 -5.82
N ALA A 177 11.76 -12.01 -4.77
CA ALA A 177 10.78 -13.08 -4.88
C ALA A 177 9.49 -12.65 -5.61
N PHE A 178 8.96 -11.48 -5.28
CA PHE A 178 7.68 -11.00 -5.79
C PHE A 178 7.79 -10.41 -7.21
N CYS A 179 8.88 -9.70 -7.51
CA CYS A 179 9.12 -9.19 -8.87
C CYS A 179 9.30 -10.34 -9.86
N ALA A 180 9.94 -11.44 -9.47
CA ALA A 180 10.08 -12.64 -10.30
C ALA A 180 8.71 -13.27 -10.67
N GLN A 181 7.67 -13.02 -9.88
CA GLN A 181 6.29 -13.46 -10.13
C GLN A 181 5.40 -12.36 -10.72
N GLY A 182 5.95 -11.19 -11.05
CA GLY A 182 5.18 -10.05 -11.56
C GLY A 182 4.26 -9.37 -10.53
N VAL A 183 4.39 -9.68 -9.24
CA VAL A 183 3.58 -9.09 -8.17
C VAL A 183 4.22 -7.82 -7.64
N ARG A 184 3.45 -6.74 -7.62
CA ARG A 184 3.92 -5.44 -7.12
C ARG A 184 3.93 -5.39 -5.59
N LEU A 185 4.92 -4.70 -5.02
CA LEU A 185 5.00 -4.46 -3.58
C LEU A 185 4.79 -2.99 -3.22
N CYS A 186 4.03 -2.78 -2.14
CA CYS A 186 3.84 -1.48 -1.51
C CYS A 186 4.81 -1.34 -0.33
N ALA A 187 5.47 -0.21 -0.26
CA ALA A 187 6.42 0.11 0.80
C ALA A 187 5.77 0.08 2.19
N PRO A 188 6.55 -0.25 3.22
CA PRO A 188 6.07 -0.26 4.60
C PRO A 188 5.71 1.13 5.09
N VAL A 189 4.82 1.20 6.10
CA VAL A 189 4.50 2.44 6.79
C VAL A 189 5.71 2.96 7.58
N SER A 190 5.72 4.26 7.89
CA SER A 190 6.67 4.83 8.83
C SER A 190 5.95 5.16 10.14
N ASP A 191 6.38 4.55 11.24
CA ASP A 191 5.85 4.78 12.59
C ASP A 191 6.39 6.06 13.25
N ARG A 192 7.37 6.73 12.62
CA ARG A 192 7.94 8.02 13.05
C ARG A 192 7.14 9.20 12.49
N ILE A 193 5.96 9.46 13.07
CA ILE A 193 5.00 10.46 12.56
C ILE A 193 5.62 11.86 12.42
N GLY A 194 6.45 12.28 13.37
CA GLY A 194 7.06 13.62 13.39
C GLY A 194 8.32 13.76 12.53
N ASP A 195 8.90 12.67 12.03
CA ASP A 195 10.15 12.68 11.26
C ASP A 195 9.87 12.70 9.74
N LEU A 196 9.33 13.81 9.27
CA LEU A 196 8.96 13.96 7.85
C LEU A 196 10.18 14.02 6.93
N VAL A 197 11.30 14.56 7.39
CA VAL A 197 12.54 14.61 6.59
C VAL A 197 13.04 13.20 6.30
N ASN A 198 13.12 12.36 7.31
CA ASN A 198 13.55 10.98 7.13
C ASN A 198 12.51 10.16 6.36
N LEU A 199 11.20 10.45 6.52
CA LEU A 199 10.14 9.84 5.71
C LEU A 199 10.34 10.15 4.21
N GLN A 200 10.67 11.38 3.84
CA GLN A 200 10.94 11.75 2.44
C GLN A 200 12.16 11.01 1.89
N ARG A 201 13.26 10.91 2.65
CA ARG A 201 14.42 10.10 2.28
C ARG A 201 14.04 8.64 2.03
N GLU A 202 13.23 8.07 2.92
CA GLU A 202 12.76 6.70 2.80
C GLU A 202 11.88 6.49 1.55
N VAL A 203 11.02 7.45 1.20
CA VAL A 203 10.21 7.37 -0.02
C VAL A 203 11.07 7.41 -1.30
N VAL A 204 12.13 8.19 -1.31
CA VAL A 204 13.10 8.16 -2.43
C VAL A 204 13.71 6.77 -2.58
N GLU A 205 14.10 6.14 -1.48
CA GLU A 205 14.61 4.77 -1.50
C GLU A 205 13.54 3.72 -1.88
N ASP A 206 12.27 3.92 -1.48
CA ASP A 206 11.13 3.11 -1.93
C ASP A 206 11.04 3.12 -3.47
N ILE A 207 11.12 4.31 -4.06
CA ILE A 207 11.05 4.51 -5.52
C ILE A 207 12.21 3.82 -6.23
N HIS A 208 13.43 4.01 -5.74
CA HIS A 208 14.64 3.38 -6.31
C HIS A 208 14.59 1.84 -6.25
N ARG A 209 13.86 1.27 -5.32
CA ARG A 209 13.60 -0.18 -5.22
C ARG A 209 12.40 -0.64 -6.03
N GLY A 210 11.73 0.25 -6.74
CA GLY A 210 10.54 -0.09 -7.54
C GLY A 210 9.28 -0.34 -6.71
N LEU A 211 9.24 0.07 -5.44
CA LEU A 211 8.04 0.02 -4.62
C LEU A 211 7.04 1.09 -5.11
N PHE A 212 5.83 0.66 -5.45
CA PHE A 212 4.92 1.50 -6.24
C PHE A 212 4.07 2.46 -5.40
N ALA A 213 3.98 2.27 -4.09
CA ALA A 213 3.16 3.08 -3.19
C ALA A 213 3.62 2.96 -1.74
N LYS A 214 3.26 3.95 -0.93
CA LYS A 214 3.44 3.94 0.53
C LYS A 214 2.15 4.35 1.22
N THR A 215 1.84 3.73 2.35
CA THR A 215 0.66 4.09 3.15
C THR A 215 1.07 5.01 4.30
N ALA A 216 0.29 6.07 4.49
CA ALA A 216 0.38 6.93 5.67
C ALA A 216 -0.38 6.29 6.86
N ILE A 217 0.10 6.55 8.07
CA ILE A 217 -0.60 6.22 9.33
C ILE A 217 -1.07 7.48 10.07
N HIS A 218 -0.68 8.65 9.59
CA HIS A 218 -1.09 9.95 10.12
C HIS A 218 -1.29 10.96 8.98
N PRO A 219 -2.29 11.87 9.07
CA PRO A 219 -2.53 12.86 8.02
C PRO A 219 -1.32 13.74 7.67
N SER A 220 -0.46 14.07 8.65
CA SER A 220 0.76 14.88 8.40
C SER A 220 1.75 14.22 7.42
N GLN A 221 1.70 12.89 7.26
CA GLN A 221 2.59 12.16 6.35
C GLN A 221 2.09 12.21 4.89
N VAL A 222 0.81 12.49 4.67
CA VAL A 222 0.16 12.35 3.36
C VAL A 222 0.86 13.22 2.30
N HIS A 223 1.02 14.51 2.58
CA HIS A 223 1.67 15.44 1.66
C HIS A 223 3.14 15.11 1.41
N ALA A 224 3.88 14.73 2.45
CA ALA A 224 5.28 14.35 2.32
C ALA A 224 5.44 13.14 1.38
N ILE A 225 4.64 12.08 1.61
CA ILE A 225 4.63 10.90 0.75
C ILE A 225 4.22 11.27 -0.67
N TRP A 226 3.11 11.99 -0.82
CA TRP A 226 2.57 12.34 -2.12
C TRP A 226 3.57 13.11 -2.97
N ASN A 227 4.15 14.17 -2.43
CA ASN A 227 5.09 15.01 -3.15
C ASN A 227 6.38 14.25 -3.53
N SER A 228 6.85 13.35 -2.66
CA SER A 228 8.05 12.55 -2.94
C SER A 228 7.84 11.50 -4.05
N TYR A 229 6.59 11.07 -4.30
CA TYR A 229 6.28 10.18 -5.44
C TYR A 229 6.08 10.92 -6.76
N GLN A 230 6.10 12.26 -6.77
CA GLN A 230 5.96 13.03 -8.01
C GLN A 230 7.22 12.84 -8.88
N PRO A 231 7.08 12.37 -10.13
CA PRO A 231 8.22 12.26 -11.04
C PRO A 231 8.78 13.62 -11.41
N ALA A 232 10.10 13.71 -11.58
CA ALA A 232 10.72 14.91 -12.10
C ALA A 232 10.36 15.13 -13.58
N PRO A 233 10.18 16.37 -14.05
CA PRO A 233 9.87 16.65 -15.46
C PRO A 233 10.87 16.03 -16.45
N VAL A 234 12.14 15.98 -16.10
CA VAL A 234 13.19 15.38 -16.93
C VAL A 234 12.99 13.88 -17.07
N GLU A 235 12.68 13.16 -15.98
CA GLU A 235 12.39 11.73 -16.02
C GLU A 235 11.12 11.42 -16.85
N VAL A 236 10.11 12.30 -16.80
CA VAL A 236 8.88 12.16 -17.60
C VAL A 236 9.20 12.27 -19.09
N GLU A 237 10.09 13.18 -19.47
CA GLU A 237 10.53 13.35 -20.86
C GLU A 237 11.35 12.15 -21.35
N GLU A 238 12.31 11.69 -20.56
CA GLU A 238 13.07 10.46 -20.82
C GLU A 238 12.16 9.25 -21.02
N ALA A 239 11.18 9.08 -20.13
CA ALA A 239 10.24 7.98 -20.21
C ALA A 239 9.37 8.04 -21.47
N ARG A 240 9.01 9.23 -21.97
CA ARG A 240 8.27 9.38 -23.23
C ARG A 240 9.12 8.97 -24.41
N LEU A 241 10.36 9.49 -24.49
CA LEU A 241 11.28 9.19 -25.58
C LEU A 241 11.63 7.70 -25.67
N ILE A 242 11.79 7.02 -24.50
CA ILE A 242 12.01 5.57 -24.44
C ILE A 242 10.84 4.79 -25.05
N LEU A 243 9.60 5.29 -24.90
CA LEU A 243 8.39 4.58 -25.36
C LEU A 243 7.90 5.02 -26.74
N GLU A 244 8.63 5.89 -27.43
CA GLU A 244 8.28 6.22 -28.81
C GLU A 244 8.42 5.00 -29.73
N PRO A 245 7.48 4.79 -30.66
CA PRO A 245 7.49 3.59 -31.52
C PRO A 245 8.74 3.47 -32.39
N ASP A 246 9.36 4.60 -32.74
CA ASP A 246 10.55 4.73 -33.59
C ASP A 246 11.82 5.07 -32.80
N ALA A 247 11.78 4.93 -31.46
CA ALA A 247 12.95 5.15 -30.64
C ALA A 247 14.12 4.27 -31.08
N PRO A 248 15.34 4.84 -31.19
CA PRO A 248 16.53 4.03 -31.47
C PRO A 248 16.75 2.94 -30.43
N ALA A 249 17.33 1.81 -30.83
CA ALA A 249 17.60 0.71 -29.89
C ALA A 249 18.49 1.15 -28.71
N VAL A 250 19.38 2.11 -28.96
CA VAL A 250 20.24 2.77 -27.95
C VAL A 250 20.40 4.23 -28.36
N PHE A 251 20.24 5.15 -27.40
CA PHE A 251 20.48 6.58 -27.62
C PHE A 251 20.96 7.28 -26.35
N GLY A 252 21.61 8.43 -26.51
CA GLY A 252 22.08 9.25 -25.39
C GLY A 252 21.15 10.42 -25.12
N LEU A 253 20.83 10.68 -23.85
CA LEU A 253 20.08 11.86 -23.41
C LEU A 253 20.57 12.30 -22.03
N ASN A 254 20.81 13.60 -21.85
CA ASN A 254 21.23 14.20 -20.57
C ASN A 254 22.49 13.58 -19.93
N GLY A 255 23.31 12.89 -20.69
CA GLY A 255 24.52 12.20 -20.21
C GLY A 255 24.31 10.72 -19.88
N ASP A 256 23.08 10.23 -19.99
CA ASP A 256 22.73 8.84 -19.78
C ASP A 256 22.55 8.07 -21.10
N MET A 257 22.81 6.78 -21.08
CA MET A 257 22.50 5.83 -22.14
C MET A 257 21.10 5.24 -21.92
N LEU A 258 20.24 5.37 -22.90
CA LEU A 258 18.86 4.88 -22.84
C LEU A 258 18.65 3.73 -23.83
N GLU A 259 18.03 2.65 -23.38
CA GLU A 259 17.69 1.45 -24.14
C GLU A 259 16.21 1.10 -23.95
N PRO A 260 15.34 1.27 -24.94
CA PRO A 260 13.92 0.91 -24.85
C PRO A 260 13.67 -0.52 -24.37
N ALA A 261 14.49 -1.47 -24.80
CA ALA A 261 14.39 -2.88 -24.41
C ALA A 261 14.58 -3.09 -22.89
N CYS A 262 15.48 -2.35 -22.26
CA CYS A 262 15.80 -2.47 -20.84
C CYS A 262 14.98 -1.51 -19.97
N HIS A 263 14.77 -0.28 -20.44
CA HIS A 263 14.17 0.80 -19.67
C HIS A 263 12.65 0.96 -19.90
N GLY A 264 12.07 0.23 -20.86
CA GLY A 264 10.66 0.40 -21.23
C GLY A 264 9.66 0.15 -20.09
N GLU A 265 9.94 -0.80 -19.20
CA GLU A 265 9.06 -1.05 -18.05
C GLU A 265 9.18 0.07 -16.99
N TRP A 266 10.38 0.57 -16.73
CA TRP A 266 10.59 1.75 -15.90
C TRP A 266 9.80 2.96 -16.45
N ALA A 267 9.93 3.22 -17.75
CA ALA A 267 9.26 4.32 -18.41
C ALA A 267 7.72 4.23 -18.29
N ARG A 268 7.12 3.06 -18.53
CA ARG A 268 5.68 2.84 -18.35
C ARG A 268 5.21 3.11 -16.92
N ARG A 269 5.95 2.60 -15.92
CA ARG A 269 5.63 2.80 -14.50
C ARG A 269 5.75 4.27 -14.09
N LEU A 270 6.76 4.96 -14.59
CA LEU A 270 6.96 6.38 -14.32
C LEU A 270 5.83 7.22 -14.92
N LEU A 271 5.44 6.99 -16.17
CA LEU A 271 4.33 7.71 -16.81
C LEU A 271 2.98 7.38 -16.15
N GLN A 272 2.75 6.15 -15.72
CA GLN A 272 1.57 5.80 -14.92
C GLN A 272 1.53 6.60 -13.62
N ARG A 273 2.66 6.70 -12.89
CA ARG A 273 2.79 7.49 -11.67
C ARG A 273 2.53 8.98 -11.93
N ASN A 274 3.10 9.52 -13.01
CA ASN A 274 2.88 10.91 -13.44
C ASN A 274 1.39 11.19 -13.74
N THR A 275 0.71 10.27 -14.42
CA THR A 275 -0.72 10.40 -14.72
C THR A 275 -1.56 10.42 -13.44
N LEU A 276 -1.27 9.55 -12.49
CA LEU A 276 -1.95 9.53 -11.18
C LEU A 276 -1.76 10.84 -10.42
N HIS A 277 -0.55 11.41 -10.44
CA HIS A 277 -0.27 12.70 -9.81
C HIS A 277 -1.06 13.84 -10.45
N ARG A 278 -1.11 13.90 -11.76
CA ARG A 278 -1.86 14.93 -12.50
C ARG A 278 -3.36 14.81 -12.27
N SER A 279 -3.90 13.59 -12.27
CA SER A 279 -5.34 13.35 -12.05
C SER A 279 -5.77 13.68 -10.63
N ALA A 280 -4.95 13.42 -9.63
CA ALA A 280 -5.25 13.71 -8.23
C ALA A 280 -5.07 15.20 -7.88
N GLY A 281 -4.19 15.92 -8.59
CA GLY A 281 -4.10 17.39 -8.52
C GLY A 281 -5.35 18.10 -9.04
N MET A 282 -6.26 17.39 -9.70
CA MET A 282 -7.59 17.87 -10.10
C MET A 282 -8.67 17.58 -9.05
N ILE A 283 -8.37 16.89 -7.95
CA ILE A 283 -9.27 16.78 -6.81
C ILE A 283 -9.27 18.15 -6.12
N PRO A 284 -10.41 18.88 -6.08
CA PRO A 284 -10.43 20.21 -5.49
C PRO A 284 -9.96 20.13 -4.03
N THR A 285 -8.89 20.82 -3.69
CA THR A 285 -8.62 21.16 -2.30
C THR A 285 -9.74 22.10 -1.88
N VAL A 286 -10.66 21.60 -1.07
CA VAL A 286 -11.63 22.46 -0.39
C VAL A 286 -10.80 23.39 0.49
N SER A 287 -10.67 24.64 0.07
CA SER A 287 -10.01 25.69 0.83
C SER A 287 -10.69 25.78 2.20
N CYS A 288 -9.92 25.47 3.25
CA CYS A 288 -10.32 25.81 4.61
C CYS A 288 -10.41 27.35 4.70
N GLY A 289 -11.68 27.87 4.74
CA GLY A 289 -11.98 29.21 5.22
C GLY A 289 -12.10 29.18 6.75
#